data_0623b48a6cc747abb98efb6085f092a1
#
_entry.id   0623b48a6cc747abb98efb6085f092a1
#
_cell.length_a   1.000
_cell.length_b   1.000
_cell.length_c   1.000
_cell.angle_alpha   90.00
_cell.angle_beta   90.00
_cell.angle_gamma   90.00
#
_symmetry.space_group_name_H-M   'P 1'
#
loop_
_entity.id
_entity.type
_entity.pdbx_description
1 polymer ?
#
loop_
_entity_poly.entity_id
_entity_poly.type
_entity_poly.pdbx_seq_one_letter_code
_entity_poly.pdbx_strand_id
1 'polypeptide(L)'
;MSRAGLPQDYLQDEGTLIEDFESISGWSCISGSQAIDNVNYKTGSGALKLTSEVGGNGITTKTVSLDLSKKSKRMTFWFYVYDVAAFNYVSVIFSSTTNPSTKNFTCQVSSAGGQIRAGWNKFSVGRANWTNTGDESWNNTMVRLRIQCNAKAGTVNIVSVDSLYGSVESMGRVLLTFDDGYDDVYNEVFSYMQPRGLRGTSFVVGSLIDGAGFMTKAQLTEIYAYGWAIANHTYTHANMAAYTQAQAYAELNNNKNWLISNGYPRAVNHVAYPVGGYNDDVLLAMAQVGAKTGRTTKTGNNYDSSHPYELTIREISNATSLATAQNYVGEAISRGTTVILMLHKLVESPSVSTEWSIINFQGLIDYLVMRKIRVVTIDEWYEGLTNLRYRSLPLYRSVA
;
A
#
# COMPACT_ATOMS: atom_id res chain seq x y z
N MET A 1 -4.39 -18.14 17.27
CA MET A 1 -4.74 -18.95 16.08
C MET A 1 -3.92 -18.42 14.91
N SER A 2 -3.19 -19.26 14.19
CA SER A 2 -2.40 -18.82 13.04
C SER A 2 -3.35 -18.39 11.93
N ARG A 3 -3.17 -17.19 11.39
CA ARG A 3 -3.87 -16.69 10.18
C ARG A 3 -3.36 -17.44 8.93
N ALA A 4 -3.47 -18.77 8.94
CA ALA A 4 -3.10 -19.60 7.80
C ALA A 4 -4.12 -19.42 6.67
N GLY A 5 -3.66 -19.09 5.47
CA GLY A 5 -4.47 -19.02 4.25
C GLY A 5 -4.59 -17.64 3.59
N LEU A 6 -3.90 -16.62 4.08
CA LEU A 6 -3.85 -15.33 3.38
C LEU A 6 -2.78 -15.35 2.27
N PRO A 7 -3.02 -14.73 1.10
CA PRO A 7 -2.04 -14.67 0.03
C PRO A 7 -0.74 -14.06 0.53
N GLN A 8 0.36 -14.82 0.49
CA GLN A 8 1.68 -14.37 0.92
C GLN A 8 2.55 -13.78 -0.19
N ASP A 9 2.08 -13.84 -1.44
CA ASP A 9 2.85 -13.43 -2.60
C ASP A 9 2.59 -11.96 -2.95
N TYR A 10 3.37 -11.09 -2.32
CA TYR A 10 3.47 -9.68 -2.70
C TYR A 10 4.73 -9.51 -3.58
N LEU A 11 4.66 -9.37 -4.73
CA LEU A 11 4.85 -8.56 -5.89
C LEU A 11 6.23 -8.06 -6.24
N GLN A 12 6.66 -8.47 -7.38
CA GLN A 12 7.99 -8.40 -7.93
C GLN A 12 8.19 -7.20 -8.86
N ASP A 13 8.28 -5.99 -8.32
CA ASP A 13 9.07 -4.94 -8.92
C ASP A 13 9.97 -4.29 -7.87
N GLU A 14 11.08 -4.92 -7.60
CA GLU A 14 11.94 -4.54 -6.50
C GLU A 14 13.04 -3.57 -6.94
N GLY A 15 13.28 -3.43 -8.26
CA GLY A 15 14.33 -2.58 -8.80
C GLY A 15 15.64 -3.32 -9.02
N THR A 16 16.79 -2.63 -8.86
CA THR A 16 18.13 -3.22 -8.94
C THR A 16 18.54 -3.77 -7.59
N LEU A 17 18.98 -5.03 -7.56
CA LEU A 17 19.52 -5.65 -6.35
C LEU A 17 20.75 -4.87 -5.86
N ILE A 18 20.76 -4.53 -4.58
CA ILE A 18 21.85 -3.85 -3.88
C ILE A 18 22.63 -4.85 -3.02
N GLU A 19 21.89 -5.73 -2.30
CA GLU A 19 22.46 -6.76 -1.45
C GLU A 19 21.53 -7.96 -1.40
N ASP A 20 22.08 -9.17 -1.57
CA ASP A 20 21.32 -10.44 -1.62
C ASP A 20 21.23 -11.14 -0.27
N PHE A 21 22.14 -10.83 0.66
CA PHE A 21 22.24 -11.44 1.99
C PHE A 21 22.47 -12.96 2.01
N GLU A 22 22.94 -13.54 0.91
CA GLU A 22 23.18 -14.99 0.77
C GLU A 22 24.38 -15.50 1.57
N SER A 23 25.24 -14.59 2.06
CA SER A 23 26.48 -14.91 2.78
C SER A 23 26.79 -13.90 3.87
N ILE A 24 27.34 -14.37 5.00
CA ILE A 24 27.93 -13.49 6.02
C ILE A 24 29.34 -13.01 5.68
N SER A 25 29.90 -13.43 4.55
CA SER A 25 31.21 -12.95 4.10
C SER A 25 31.18 -11.44 3.88
N GLY A 26 32.17 -10.75 4.46
CA GLY A 26 32.23 -9.29 4.43
C GLY A 26 31.32 -8.57 5.43
N TRP A 27 30.48 -9.29 6.17
CA TRP A 27 29.69 -8.75 7.27
C TRP A 27 30.44 -8.91 8.61
N SER A 28 30.46 -7.86 9.40
CA SER A 28 31.07 -7.81 10.73
C SER A 28 30.00 -7.58 11.79
N CYS A 29 29.79 -8.55 12.67
CA CYS A 29 28.88 -8.41 13.80
C CYS A 29 29.50 -7.49 14.85
N ILE A 30 28.76 -6.46 15.27
CA ILE A 30 29.16 -5.46 16.26
C ILE A 30 28.51 -5.74 17.61
N SER A 31 27.24 -6.18 17.60
CA SER A 31 26.47 -6.50 18.81
C SER A 31 25.49 -7.62 18.49
N GLY A 32 25.21 -8.47 19.48
CA GLY A 32 24.41 -9.67 19.30
C GLY A 32 25.13 -10.77 18.55
N SER A 33 24.45 -11.49 17.67
CA SER A 33 25.05 -12.51 16.82
C SER A 33 24.44 -12.54 15.42
N GLN A 34 25.21 -13.06 14.46
CA GLN A 34 24.76 -13.21 13.07
C GLN A 34 24.99 -14.61 12.54
N ALA A 35 24.16 -15.07 11.62
CA ALA A 35 24.27 -16.35 10.91
C ALA A 35 23.60 -16.25 9.55
N ILE A 36 23.71 -17.31 8.72
CA ILE A 36 22.82 -17.49 7.57
C ILE A 36 21.62 -18.33 8.00
N ASP A 37 20.44 -17.85 7.63
CA ASP A 37 19.17 -18.58 7.77
C ASP A 37 18.88 -19.34 6.49
N ASN A 38 19.17 -20.62 6.48
CA ASN A 38 18.90 -21.52 5.33
C ASN A 38 17.49 -22.10 5.36
N VAL A 39 16.63 -21.66 6.30
CA VAL A 39 15.24 -22.14 6.45
C VAL A 39 14.27 -21.04 6.05
N ASN A 40 14.46 -19.83 6.56
CA ASN A 40 13.62 -18.69 6.27
C ASN A 40 14.40 -17.71 5.38
N TYR A 41 14.31 -17.90 4.08
CA TYR A 41 14.83 -17.01 3.06
C TYR A 41 13.73 -16.72 2.04
N LYS A 42 13.82 -15.61 1.35
CA LYS A 42 12.82 -15.15 0.38
C LYS A 42 13.28 -15.37 -1.05
N THR A 43 14.57 -15.18 -1.28
CA THR A 43 15.22 -15.41 -2.58
C THR A 43 16.47 -16.24 -2.37
N GLY A 44 16.99 -16.87 -3.43
CA GLY A 44 18.25 -17.63 -3.36
C GLY A 44 18.18 -18.85 -2.45
N SER A 45 19.14 -18.97 -1.52
CA SER A 45 19.34 -20.15 -0.66
C SER A 45 19.53 -19.81 0.82
N GLY A 46 19.56 -18.52 1.18
CA GLY A 46 19.75 -18.06 2.54
C GLY A 46 19.36 -16.60 2.76
N ALA A 47 19.32 -16.20 4.01
CA ALA A 47 19.08 -14.82 4.45
C ALA A 47 20.01 -14.47 5.63
N LEU A 48 20.32 -13.20 5.81
CA LEU A 48 21.12 -12.74 6.95
C LEU A 48 20.26 -12.76 8.22
N LYS A 49 20.52 -13.72 9.10
CA LYS A 49 19.89 -13.81 10.43
C LYS A 49 20.67 -12.99 11.44
N LEU A 50 19.98 -12.10 12.13
CA LEU A 50 20.52 -11.24 13.16
C LEU A 50 19.76 -11.44 14.47
N THR A 51 20.49 -11.69 15.56
CA THR A 51 19.93 -11.87 16.90
C THR A 51 20.42 -10.74 17.79
N SER A 52 19.52 -10.05 18.49
CA SER A 52 19.88 -8.95 19.39
C SER A 52 20.44 -9.44 20.73
N GLU A 53 21.06 -8.53 21.49
CA GLU A 53 21.22 -8.66 22.93
C GLU A 53 19.84 -8.65 23.63
N VAL A 54 19.79 -9.11 24.88
CA VAL A 54 18.56 -9.06 25.68
C VAL A 54 18.16 -7.60 25.94
N GLY A 55 16.99 -7.20 25.50
CA GLY A 55 16.49 -5.82 25.58
C GLY A 55 17.35 -4.80 24.83
N GLY A 56 18.26 -5.25 23.98
CA GLY A 56 19.28 -4.46 23.31
C GLY A 56 19.26 -4.58 21.78
N ASN A 57 20.39 -4.27 21.19
CA ASN A 57 20.57 -4.30 19.75
C ASN A 57 21.26 -5.57 19.25
N GLY A 58 20.92 -5.99 18.03
CA GLY A 58 21.76 -6.78 17.16
C GLY A 58 22.23 -5.88 16.03
N ILE A 59 23.54 -5.80 15.79
CA ILE A 59 24.12 -4.88 14.80
C ILE A 59 25.15 -5.62 13.96
N THR A 60 24.99 -5.55 12.66
CA THR A 60 26.01 -6.02 11.71
C THR A 60 26.26 -4.97 10.62
N THR A 61 27.46 -4.94 10.07
CA THR A 61 27.87 -3.95 9.08
C THR A 61 28.73 -4.57 7.98
N LYS A 62 28.59 -4.06 6.77
CA LYS A 62 29.37 -4.45 5.59
C LYS A 62 30.04 -3.23 4.98
N THR A 63 31.29 -3.36 4.56
CA THR A 63 31.94 -2.36 3.72
C THR A 63 31.39 -2.53 2.30
N VAL A 64 30.94 -1.43 1.71
CA VAL A 64 30.36 -1.38 0.37
C VAL A 64 30.97 -0.24 -0.43
N SER A 65 30.67 -0.19 -1.73
CA SER A 65 30.95 0.96 -2.60
C SER A 65 29.74 1.14 -3.51
N LEU A 66 28.75 1.94 -3.07
CA LEU A 66 27.46 2.03 -3.72
C LEU A 66 27.17 3.47 -4.16
N ASP A 67 26.90 3.66 -5.43
CA ASP A 67 26.25 4.88 -5.95
C ASP A 67 24.72 4.69 -5.90
N LEU A 68 24.09 5.36 -4.94
CA LEU A 68 22.65 5.33 -4.75
C LEU A 68 21.96 6.60 -5.26
N SER A 69 22.65 7.52 -5.90
CA SER A 69 22.12 8.81 -6.35
C SER A 69 20.86 8.66 -7.21
N LYS A 70 20.81 7.66 -8.06
CA LYS A 70 19.66 7.34 -8.91
C LYS A 70 18.77 6.21 -8.35
N LYS A 71 19.33 5.29 -7.54
CA LYS A 71 18.65 4.07 -7.08
C LYS A 71 17.90 4.23 -5.76
N SER A 72 17.98 5.39 -5.10
CA SER A 72 17.40 5.64 -3.79
C SER A 72 16.00 6.26 -3.80
N LYS A 73 15.38 6.46 -4.98
CA LYS A 73 14.02 7.01 -5.04
C LYS A 73 13.01 6.11 -4.33
N ARG A 74 13.21 4.81 -4.42
CA ARG A 74 12.51 3.79 -3.65
C ARG A 74 13.51 2.69 -3.29
N MET A 75 13.49 2.23 -2.03
CA MET A 75 14.21 1.05 -1.59
C MET A 75 13.25 0.03 -1.05
N THR A 76 13.51 -1.24 -1.33
CA THR A 76 12.67 -2.37 -0.92
C THR A 76 13.54 -3.41 -0.27
N PHE A 77 13.13 -3.94 0.87
CA PHE A 77 13.79 -5.07 1.52
C PHE A 77 12.78 -5.97 2.20
N TRP A 78 13.17 -7.23 2.36
CA TRP A 78 12.40 -8.23 3.07
C TRP A 78 13.01 -8.51 4.44
N PHE A 79 12.16 -8.71 5.45
CA PHE A 79 12.61 -9.18 6.74
C PHE A 79 11.61 -10.15 7.35
N TYR A 80 12.13 -11.19 7.98
CA TYR A 80 11.37 -12.23 8.68
C TYR A 80 11.40 -11.94 10.17
N VAL A 81 10.23 -11.90 10.81
CA VAL A 81 10.07 -11.69 12.25
C VAL A 81 9.71 -13.02 12.90
N TYR A 82 10.57 -13.50 13.79
CA TYR A 82 10.35 -14.77 14.49
C TYR A 82 9.32 -14.65 15.61
N ASP A 83 9.39 -13.53 16.36
CA ASP A 83 8.46 -13.22 17.46
C ASP A 83 8.08 -11.74 17.46
N VAL A 84 6.83 -11.45 17.17
CA VAL A 84 6.27 -10.08 17.16
C VAL A 84 6.26 -9.49 18.57
N ALA A 85 6.11 -10.32 19.62
CA ALA A 85 6.12 -9.83 21.00
C ALA A 85 7.48 -9.28 21.42
N ALA A 86 8.57 -9.89 20.94
CA ALA A 86 9.94 -9.44 21.17
C ALA A 86 10.40 -8.33 20.20
N PHE A 87 9.75 -8.17 19.05
CA PHE A 87 10.16 -7.24 18.01
C PHE A 87 9.90 -5.80 18.42
N ASN A 88 10.95 -4.98 18.47
CA ASN A 88 10.84 -3.53 18.59
C ASN A 88 11.01 -2.85 17.24
N TYR A 89 12.16 -3.03 16.57
CA TYR A 89 12.39 -2.55 15.22
C TYR A 89 13.48 -3.33 14.47
N VAL A 90 13.49 -3.13 13.14
CA VAL A 90 14.61 -3.42 12.25
C VAL A 90 14.95 -2.16 11.45
N SER A 91 16.25 -1.91 11.21
CA SER A 91 16.72 -0.75 10.44
C SER A 91 17.73 -1.16 9.39
N VAL A 92 17.64 -0.49 8.23
CA VAL A 92 18.68 -0.46 7.19
C VAL A 92 19.33 0.91 7.22
N ILE A 93 20.67 0.95 7.23
CA ILE A 93 21.44 2.18 7.40
C ILE A 93 22.52 2.23 6.34
N PHE A 94 22.59 3.34 5.61
CA PHE A 94 23.66 3.66 4.66
C PHE A 94 24.48 4.84 5.17
N SER A 95 25.79 4.80 4.95
CA SER A 95 26.69 5.89 5.30
C SER A 95 27.80 6.07 4.28
N SER A 96 28.15 7.31 3.97
CA SER A 96 29.31 7.69 3.19
C SER A 96 30.60 7.73 4.02
N THR A 97 30.52 7.45 5.34
CA THR A 97 31.66 7.39 6.24
C THR A 97 31.82 6.00 6.83
N THR A 98 33.03 5.71 7.36
CA THR A 98 33.32 4.45 8.02
C THR A 98 32.61 4.31 9.37
N ASN A 99 32.15 5.43 9.97
CA ASN A 99 31.34 5.44 11.19
C ASN A 99 29.89 5.86 10.90
N PRO A 100 28.97 4.91 10.71
CA PRO A 100 27.57 5.23 10.43
C PRO A 100 26.82 5.95 11.57
N SER A 101 27.42 6.09 12.75
CA SER A 101 26.77 6.78 13.85
C SER A 101 26.81 8.30 13.74
N THR A 102 27.73 8.86 12.92
CA THR A 102 27.93 10.30 12.79
C THR A 102 27.25 10.89 11.54
N LYS A 103 27.14 10.08 10.47
CA LYS A 103 26.59 10.52 9.21
C LYS A 103 25.92 9.33 8.50
N ASN A 104 24.61 9.41 8.27
CA ASN A 104 23.88 8.27 7.72
C ASN A 104 22.50 8.65 7.19
N PHE A 105 21.96 7.76 6.34
CA PHE A 105 20.53 7.59 6.12
C PHE A 105 20.06 6.33 6.85
N THR A 106 19.06 6.46 7.71
CA THR A 106 18.42 5.35 8.42
C THR A 106 16.97 5.21 7.99
N CYS A 107 16.59 4.01 7.58
CA CYS A 107 15.19 3.59 7.47
C CYS A 107 14.90 2.58 8.57
N GLN A 108 13.95 2.90 9.44
CA GLN A 108 13.53 2.05 10.56
C GLN A 108 12.09 1.61 10.40
N VAL A 109 11.86 0.32 10.58
CA VAL A 109 10.54 -0.30 10.64
C VAL A 109 10.29 -0.77 12.06
N SER A 110 9.28 -0.20 12.73
CA SER A 110 9.00 -0.49 14.14
C SER A 110 7.64 -1.16 14.34
N SER A 111 7.49 -1.82 15.49
CA SER A 111 6.23 -2.41 15.92
C SER A 111 5.12 -1.38 16.21
N ALA A 112 5.49 -0.12 16.44
CA ALA A 112 4.54 0.95 16.79
C ALA A 112 3.54 1.28 15.67
N GLY A 113 3.84 0.93 14.42
CA GLY A 113 2.94 1.11 13.27
C GLY A 113 1.85 0.05 13.11
N GLY A 114 1.79 -0.98 13.97
CA GLY A 114 0.72 -1.98 14.03
C GLY A 114 0.60 -2.93 12.83
N GLN A 115 1.52 -2.87 11.85
CA GLN A 115 1.44 -3.66 10.61
C GLN A 115 2.45 -4.81 10.54
N ILE A 116 3.28 -5.00 11.57
CA ILE A 116 4.29 -6.07 11.61
C ILE A 116 3.64 -7.37 12.07
N ARG A 117 3.95 -8.44 11.34
CA ARG A 117 3.45 -9.80 11.63
C ARG A 117 4.61 -10.78 11.76
N ALA A 118 4.36 -11.92 12.40
CA ALA A 118 5.29 -13.05 12.37
C ALA A 118 5.45 -13.55 10.93
N GLY A 119 6.64 -14.00 10.57
CA GLY A 119 6.97 -14.39 9.21
C GLY A 119 7.50 -13.24 8.36
N TRP A 120 7.42 -13.38 7.04
CA TRP A 120 7.96 -12.43 6.09
C TRP A 120 7.15 -11.14 6.02
N ASN A 121 7.86 -10.02 6.09
CA ASN A 121 7.36 -8.67 5.85
C ASN A 121 8.16 -8.04 4.71
N LYS A 122 7.47 -7.44 3.73
CA LYS A 122 8.09 -6.63 2.69
C LYS A 122 7.99 -5.16 3.10
N PHE A 123 9.06 -4.41 2.99
CA PHE A 123 9.07 -2.99 3.26
C PHE A 123 9.64 -2.23 2.07
N SER A 124 8.84 -1.31 1.52
CA SER A 124 9.19 -0.51 0.36
C SER A 124 8.97 0.96 0.66
N VAL A 125 10.02 1.78 0.55
CA VAL A 125 9.99 3.17 1.01
C VAL A 125 10.72 4.11 0.04
N GLY A 126 10.17 5.32 -0.09
CA GLY A 126 10.83 6.42 -0.78
C GLY A 126 11.80 7.20 0.12
N ARG A 127 12.58 8.10 -0.48
CA ARG A 127 13.60 8.92 0.20
C ARG A 127 13.08 9.68 1.43
N ALA A 128 11.85 10.17 1.39
CA ALA A 128 11.27 10.95 2.49
C ALA A 128 11.06 10.15 3.80
N ASN A 129 11.15 8.81 3.74
CA ASN A 129 11.04 7.94 4.91
C ASN A 129 12.40 7.60 5.56
N TRP A 130 13.49 8.14 5.02
CA TRP A 130 14.82 7.95 5.57
C TRP A 130 15.20 9.13 6.45
N THR A 131 15.53 8.85 7.69
CA THR A 131 16.10 9.86 8.59
C THR A 131 17.51 10.17 8.15
N ASN A 132 17.80 11.44 7.94
CA ASN A 132 19.14 11.95 7.63
C ASN A 132 19.84 12.41 8.91
N THR A 133 21.01 11.88 9.18
CA THR A 133 21.87 12.32 10.28
C THR A 133 23.20 12.82 9.72
N GLY A 134 23.67 13.96 10.21
CA GLY A 134 24.97 14.55 9.86
C GLY A 134 25.07 14.99 8.40
N ASP A 135 23.96 15.51 7.85
CA ASP A 135 23.88 16.04 6.48
C ASP A 135 24.36 15.06 5.41
N GLU A 136 23.95 13.81 5.52
CA GLU A 136 24.23 12.79 4.52
C GLU A 136 23.60 13.14 3.17
N SER A 137 24.24 12.75 2.07
CA SER A 137 23.75 12.98 0.72
C SER A 137 23.66 11.71 -0.10
N TRP A 138 22.52 11.49 -0.76
CA TRP A 138 22.36 10.39 -1.71
C TRP A 138 23.30 10.46 -2.93
N ASN A 139 23.96 11.63 -3.15
CA ASN A 139 24.97 11.80 -4.18
C ASN A 139 26.36 11.34 -3.73
N ASN A 140 26.54 11.05 -2.45
CA ASN A 140 27.80 10.49 -1.93
C ASN A 140 27.85 8.99 -2.25
N THR A 141 29.07 8.47 -2.46
CA THR A 141 29.30 7.01 -2.47
C THR A 141 29.11 6.47 -1.05
N MET A 142 28.18 5.54 -0.89
CA MET A 142 27.97 4.87 0.39
C MET A 142 29.07 3.82 0.58
N VAL A 143 29.77 3.91 1.69
CA VAL A 143 30.89 3.00 2.03
C VAL A 143 30.52 2.03 3.13
N ARG A 144 29.38 2.20 3.79
CA ARG A 144 28.85 1.30 4.83
C ARG A 144 27.38 1.00 4.57
N LEU A 145 27.05 -0.28 4.68
CA LEU A 145 25.69 -0.79 4.87
C LEU A 145 25.64 -1.45 6.25
N ARG A 146 24.66 -1.06 7.06
CA ARG A 146 24.43 -1.64 8.39
C ARG A 146 22.98 -2.15 8.46
N ILE A 147 22.83 -3.33 9.05
CA ILE A 147 21.53 -3.86 9.48
C ILE A 147 21.53 -3.85 11.00
N GLN A 148 20.45 -3.38 11.58
CA GLN A 148 20.27 -3.34 13.02
C GLN A 148 18.87 -3.83 13.36
N CYS A 149 18.75 -4.69 14.36
CA CYS A 149 17.49 -5.02 15.01
C CYS A 149 17.55 -4.66 16.49
N ASN A 150 16.40 -4.43 17.10
CA ASN A 150 16.29 -4.12 18.52
C ASN A 150 15.17 -4.92 19.15
N ALA A 151 15.39 -5.40 20.36
CA ALA A 151 14.41 -6.12 21.16
C ALA A 151 13.66 -5.19 22.12
N LYS A 152 12.42 -5.55 22.45
CA LYS A 152 11.73 -4.98 23.61
C LYS A 152 12.43 -5.38 24.90
N ALA A 153 12.23 -4.59 25.94
CA ALA A 153 12.86 -4.82 27.24
C ALA A 153 12.65 -6.26 27.75
N GLY A 154 13.74 -6.89 28.19
CA GLY A 154 13.71 -8.25 28.72
C GLY A 154 13.56 -9.38 27.68
N THR A 155 13.53 -9.07 26.39
CA THR A 155 13.40 -10.06 25.31
C THR A 155 14.60 -10.08 24.38
N VAL A 156 14.68 -11.08 23.50
CA VAL A 156 15.64 -11.17 22.40
C VAL A 156 14.87 -11.09 21.09
N ASN A 157 15.21 -10.14 20.24
CA ASN A 157 14.64 -10.04 18.89
C ASN A 157 15.50 -10.80 17.88
N ILE A 158 14.88 -11.64 17.08
CA ILE A 158 15.52 -12.36 15.98
C ILE A 158 14.81 -11.94 14.68
N VAL A 159 15.60 -11.50 13.72
CA VAL A 159 15.11 -11.19 12.37
C VAL A 159 16.03 -11.84 11.33
N SER A 160 15.47 -12.28 10.21
CA SER A 160 16.27 -12.57 9.01
C SER A 160 15.98 -11.49 7.98
N VAL A 161 17.00 -10.93 7.36
CA VAL A 161 16.89 -9.90 6.32
C VAL A 161 17.34 -10.48 4.99
N ASP A 162 16.56 -10.24 3.96
CA ASP A 162 16.80 -10.76 2.64
C ASP A 162 16.50 -9.70 1.58
N SER A 163 17.31 -9.70 0.51
CA SER A 163 17.09 -8.97 -0.73
C SER A 163 16.78 -7.48 -0.58
N LEU A 164 17.81 -6.66 -0.58
CA LEU A 164 17.69 -5.21 -0.61
C LEU A 164 17.79 -4.70 -2.04
N TYR A 165 16.76 -4.00 -2.50
CA TYR A 165 16.68 -3.43 -3.85
C TYR A 165 16.58 -1.91 -3.81
N GLY A 166 17.05 -1.26 -4.88
CA GLY A 166 16.90 0.18 -5.12
C GLY A 166 16.28 0.48 -6.47
N SER A 167 15.43 1.49 -6.56
CA SER A 167 14.76 1.89 -7.78
C SER A 167 14.98 3.37 -8.15
N VAL A 168 14.98 3.65 -9.42
CA VAL A 168 15.02 5.01 -10.00
C VAL A 168 13.64 5.66 -10.01
N GLU A 169 12.56 4.90 -9.83
CA GLU A 169 11.19 5.37 -9.91
C GLU A 169 10.57 5.52 -8.52
N SER A 170 9.85 6.63 -8.33
CA SER A 170 8.89 6.74 -7.23
C SER A 170 7.62 5.99 -7.65
N MET A 171 7.13 5.09 -6.81
CA MET A 171 5.88 4.36 -7.05
C MET A 171 4.66 5.07 -6.44
N GLY A 172 4.78 6.34 -6.10
CA GLY A 172 3.64 7.10 -5.58
C GLY A 172 2.45 7.03 -6.53
N ARG A 173 1.29 6.59 -6.03
CA ARG A 173 0.06 6.41 -6.80
C ARG A 173 -1.13 6.98 -6.05
N VAL A 174 -2.13 7.38 -6.80
CA VAL A 174 -3.42 7.86 -6.27
C VAL A 174 -4.52 6.93 -6.78
N LEU A 175 -5.35 6.45 -5.87
CA LEU A 175 -6.63 5.83 -6.18
C LEU A 175 -7.73 6.80 -5.77
N LEU A 176 -8.58 7.16 -6.71
CA LEU A 176 -9.82 7.88 -6.44
C LEU A 176 -10.92 6.83 -6.30
N THR A 177 -11.48 6.71 -5.09
CA THR A 177 -12.53 5.72 -4.80
C THR A 177 -13.81 6.41 -4.37
N PHE A 178 -14.93 5.93 -4.89
CA PHE A 178 -16.25 6.47 -4.67
C PHE A 178 -17.15 5.35 -4.16
N ASP A 179 -17.68 5.52 -2.95
CA ASP A 179 -18.46 4.51 -2.27
C ASP A 179 -19.96 4.64 -2.57
N ASP A 180 -20.70 3.57 -2.29
CA ASP A 180 -22.17 3.44 -2.36
C ASP A 180 -22.77 3.37 -3.76
N GLY A 181 -22.17 4.03 -4.76
CA GLY A 181 -22.70 4.05 -6.13
C GLY A 181 -23.69 5.19 -6.40
N TYR A 182 -23.54 6.34 -5.73
CA TYR A 182 -24.35 7.53 -5.94
C TYR A 182 -24.30 8.05 -7.39
N ASP A 183 -25.37 8.68 -7.85
CA ASP A 183 -25.55 9.17 -9.22
C ASP A 183 -24.64 10.37 -9.57
N ASP A 184 -24.19 11.15 -8.59
CA ASP A 184 -23.22 12.21 -8.78
C ASP A 184 -21.85 11.68 -9.26
N VAL A 185 -21.52 10.41 -9.00
CA VAL A 185 -20.33 9.76 -9.56
C VAL A 185 -20.38 9.73 -11.09
N TYR A 186 -21.55 9.58 -11.69
CA TYR A 186 -21.72 9.71 -13.13
C TYR A 186 -21.84 11.17 -13.56
N ASN A 187 -22.72 11.92 -12.90
CA ASN A 187 -23.10 13.27 -13.33
C ASN A 187 -21.96 14.28 -13.16
N GLU A 188 -21.23 14.24 -12.05
CA GLU A 188 -20.20 15.22 -11.68
C GLU A 188 -18.78 14.66 -11.83
N VAL A 189 -18.53 13.44 -11.33
CA VAL A 189 -17.18 12.89 -11.27
C VAL A 189 -16.73 12.39 -12.63
N PHE A 190 -17.49 11.46 -13.24
CA PHE A 190 -17.13 10.87 -14.53
C PHE A 190 -17.09 11.93 -15.63
N SER A 191 -18.09 12.79 -15.69
CA SER A 191 -18.19 13.87 -16.69
C SER A 191 -16.97 14.81 -16.65
N TYR A 192 -16.38 15.03 -15.46
CA TYR A 192 -15.19 15.87 -15.29
C TYR A 192 -13.86 15.13 -15.51
N MET A 193 -13.76 13.87 -15.08
CA MET A 193 -12.55 13.06 -15.17
C MET A 193 -12.30 12.47 -16.57
N GLN A 194 -13.35 12.05 -17.25
CA GLN A 194 -13.24 11.34 -18.53
C GLN A 194 -12.54 12.17 -19.62
N PRO A 195 -12.87 13.46 -19.87
CA PRO A 195 -12.17 14.28 -20.86
C PRO A 195 -10.69 14.50 -20.52
N ARG A 196 -10.30 14.28 -19.27
CA ARG A 196 -8.93 14.40 -18.76
C ARG A 196 -8.18 13.07 -18.77
N GLY A 197 -8.78 11.99 -19.28
CA GLY A 197 -8.18 10.66 -19.36
C GLY A 197 -8.01 9.98 -18.01
N LEU A 198 -8.66 10.45 -16.95
CA LEU A 198 -8.60 9.86 -15.63
C LEU A 198 -9.74 8.88 -15.38
N ARG A 199 -9.47 7.88 -14.54
CA ARG A 199 -10.43 6.84 -14.15
C ARG A 199 -10.42 6.66 -12.65
N GLY A 200 -11.56 6.24 -12.10
CA GLY A 200 -11.74 5.96 -10.69
C GLY A 200 -12.21 4.53 -10.43
N THR A 201 -12.40 4.24 -9.17
CA THR A 201 -13.04 3.01 -8.70
C THR A 201 -14.33 3.36 -8.00
N SER A 202 -15.45 2.83 -8.46
CA SER A 202 -16.73 2.92 -7.76
C SER A 202 -17.00 1.61 -7.03
N PHE A 203 -17.07 1.66 -5.71
CA PHE A 203 -17.50 0.55 -4.86
C PHE A 203 -19.01 0.62 -4.71
N VAL A 204 -19.72 -0.28 -5.38
CA VAL A 204 -21.18 -0.20 -5.49
C VAL A 204 -21.89 -1.21 -4.59
N VAL A 205 -23.00 -0.77 -4.01
CA VAL A 205 -23.97 -1.60 -3.29
C VAL A 205 -25.00 -2.09 -4.29
N GLY A 206 -24.96 -3.37 -4.64
CA GLY A 206 -25.76 -3.90 -5.77
C GLY A 206 -27.26 -3.69 -5.60
N SER A 207 -27.80 -3.76 -4.37
CA SER A 207 -29.23 -3.56 -4.13
C SER A 207 -29.72 -2.12 -4.26
N LEU A 208 -28.80 -1.14 -4.29
CA LEU A 208 -29.16 0.29 -4.41
C LEU A 208 -29.15 0.81 -5.84
N ILE A 209 -28.48 0.11 -6.76
CA ILE A 209 -28.39 0.51 -8.16
C ILE A 209 -29.78 0.49 -8.83
N ASP A 210 -30.04 1.46 -9.70
CA ASP A 210 -31.33 1.84 -10.28
C ASP A 210 -32.31 2.48 -9.26
N GLY A 211 -31.91 2.67 -7.99
CA GLY A 211 -32.69 3.39 -7.00
C GLY A 211 -32.52 4.92 -7.10
N ALA A 212 -33.41 5.66 -6.44
CA ALA A 212 -33.36 7.12 -6.44
C ALA A 212 -32.06 7.63 -5.76
N GLY A 213 -31.31 8.48 -6.45
CA GLY A 213 -30.03 9.04 -5.99
C GLY A 213 -28.83 8.12 -6.20
N PHE A 214 -29.01 6.99 -6.87
CA PHE A 214 -27.93 6.06 -7.23
C PHE A 214 -27.81 5.92 -8.76
N MET A 215 -26.62 5.53 -9.22
CA MET A 215 -26.40 5.28 -10.65
C MET A 215 -27.35 4.20 -11.17
N THR A 216 -27.77 4.36 -12.41
CA THR A 216 -28.45 3.30 -13.17
C THR A 216 -27.43 2.31 -13.72
N LYS A 217 -27.88 1.08 -14.06
CA LYS A 217 -27.04 0.10 -14.78
C LYS A 217 -26.51 0.65 -16.10
N ALA A 218 -27.27 1.49 -16.80
CA ALA A 218 -26.81 2.13 -18.03
C ALA A 218 -25.60 3.04 -17.78
N GLN A 219 -25.65 3.87 -16.74
CA GLN A 219 -24.54 4.73 -16.32
C GLN A 219 -23.32 3.92 -15.86
N LEU A 220 -23.53 2.86 -15.07
CA LEU A 220 -22.45 1.93 -14.69
C LEU A 220 -21.80 1.27 -15.91
N THR A 221 -22.59 0.85 -16.89
CA THR A 221 -22.08 0.24 -18.13
C THR A 221 -21.21 1.22 -18.91
N GLU A 222 -21.63 2.47 -18.99
CA GLU A 222 -20.85 3.52 -19.66
C GLU A 222 -19.52 3.78 -18.96
N ILE A 223 -19.50 4.06 -17.65
CA ILE A 223 -18.24 4.31 -16.93
C ILE A 223 -17.31 3.08 -16.97
N TYR A 224 -17.88 1.87 -16.93
CA TYR A 224 -17.12 0.62 -17.06
C TYR A 224 -16.46 0.50 -18.45
N ALA A 225 -17.17 0.86 -19.52
CA ALA A 225 -16.63 0.86 -20.88
C ALA A 225 -15.46 1.85 -21.05
N TYR A 226 -15.48 2.96 -20.32
CA TYR A 226 -14.36 3.91 -20.26
C TYR A 226 -13.21 3.48 -19.30
N GLY A 227 -13.24 2.26 -18.78
CA GLY A 227 -12.15 1.66 -18.02
C GLY A 227 -12.20 1.90 -16.52
N TRP A 228 -13.30 2.42 -15.97
CA TRP A 228 -13.50 2.52 -14.54
C TRP A 228 -13.62 1.13 -13.90
N ALA A 229 -13.14 0.98 -12.68
CA ALA A 229 -13.35 -0.20 -11.87
C ALA A 229 -14.73 -0.10 -11.17
N ILE A 230 -15.59 -1.10 -11.38
CA ILE A 230 -16.82 -1.28 -10.59
C ILE A 230 -16.53 -2.41 -9.62
N ALA A 231 -16.49 -2.09 -8.33
CA ALA A 231 -15.98 -2.97 -7.28
C ALA A 231 -17.05 -3.23 -6.20
N ASN A 232 -16.75 -4.15 -5.30
CA ASN A 232 -17.70 -4.73 -4.36
C ASN A 232 -17.82 -3.91 -3.07
N HIS A 233 -19.03 -3.40 -2.76
CA HIS A 233 -19.35 -2.73 -1.49
C HIS A 233 -20.44 -3.46 -0.68
N THR A 234 -20.44 -4.82 -0.75
CA THR A 234 -21.48 -5.72 -0.25
C THR A 234 -22.82 -5.54 -0.99
N TYR A 235 -23.77 -6.44 -0.79
CA TYR A 235 -25.04 -6.38 -1.51
C TYR A 235 -26.03 -5.41 -0.88
N THR A 236 -26.05 -5.30 0.47
CA THR A 236 -27.03 -4.49 1.21
C THR A 236 -26.40 -3.34 2.00
N HIS A 237 -25.09 -3.08 1.88
CA HIS A 237 -24.34 -2.10 2.69
C HIS A 237 -24.32 -2.45 4.18
N ALA A 238 -24.33 -3.72 4.55
CA ALA A 238 -24.33 -4.14 5.94
C ALA A 238 -23.00 -3.88 6.65
N ASN A 239 -23.05 -3.34 7.87
CA ASN A 239 -21.89 -3.30 8.76
C ASN A 239 -21.55 -4.73 9.22
N MET A 240 -20.43 -5.27 8.74
CA MET A 240 -20.04 -6.66 8.98
C MET A 240 -19.22 -6.87 10.26
N ALA A 241 -19.02 -5.84 11.12
CA ALA A 241 -18.16 -5.94 12.30
C ALA A 241 -18.55 -7.06 13.29
N ALA A 242 -19.81 -7.47 13.30
CA ALA A 242 -20.34 -8.54 14.16
C ALA A 242 -20.83 -9.76 13.36
N TYR A 243 -20.52 -9.87 12.07
CA TYR A 243 -20.96 -10.96 11.22
C TYR A 243 -20.12 -12.20 11.45
N THR A 244 -20.80 -13.36 11.37
CA THR A 244 -20.14 -14.66 11.20
C THR A 244 -19.56 -14.77 9.78
N GLN A 245 -18.62 -15.70 9.58
CA GLN A 245 -18.05 -15.97 8.26
C GLN A 245 -19.14 -16.24 7.19
N ALA A 246 -20.18 -17.01 7.54
CA ALA A 246 -21.26 -17.35 6.61
C ALA A 246 -22.08 -16.12 6.20
N GLN A 247 -22.40 -15.22 7.15
CA GLN A 247 -23.13 -13.99 6.87
C GLN A 247 -22.31 -13.04 6.00
N ALA A 248 -21.03 -12.85 6.34
CA ALA A 248 -20.12 -12.02 5.56
C ALA A 248 -19.91 -12.56 4.15
N TYR A 249 -19.73 -13.89 4.02
CA TYR A 249 -19.61 -14.55 2.71
C TYR A 249 -20.87 -14.31 1.85
N ALA A 250 -22.07 -14.42 2.42
CA ALA A 250 -23.31 -14.18 1.68
C ALA A 250 -23.38 -12.76 1.12
N GLU A 251 -23.09 -11.74 1.93
CA GLU A 251 -23.07 -10.32 1.51
C GLU A 251 -22.07 -10.09 0.37
N LEU A 252 -20.85 -10.55 0.55
CA LEU A 252 -19.76 -10.38 -0.42
C LEU A 252 -20.04 -11.13 -1.72
N ASN A 253 -20.49 -12.37 -1.61
CA ASN A 253 -20.74 -13.23 -2.78
C ASN A 253 -21.99 -12.81 -3.56
N ASN A 254 -23.05 -12.37 -2.87
CA ASN A 254 -24.25 -11.85 -3.54
C ASN A 254 -23.92 -10.63 -4.40
N ASN A 255 -23.15 -9.68 -3.86
CA ASN A 255 -22.75 -8.52 -4.65
C ASN A 255 -21.78 -8.88 -5.77
N LYS A 256 -20.83 -9.78 -5.52
CA LYS A 256 -19.92 -10.30 -6.56
C LYS A 256 -20.70 -10.90 -7.72
N ASN A 257 -21.69 -11.75 -7.42
CA ASN A 257 -22.52 -12.39 -8.43
C ASN A 257 -23.38 -11.36 -9.17
N TRP A 258 -23.92 -10.35 -8.46
CA TRP A 258 -24.65 -9.25 -9.07
C TRP A 258 -23.77 -8.47 -10.05
N LEU A 259 -22.54 -8.11 -9.67
CA LEU A 259 -21.57 -7.45 -10.53
C LEU A 259 -21.26 -8.26 -11.80
N ILE A 260 -20.99 -9.55 -11.64
CA ILE A 260 -20.69 -10.45 -12.76
C ILE A 260 -21.89 -10.55 -13.71
N SER A 261 -23.09 -10.77 -13.17
CA SER A 261 -24.32 -10.95 -13.95
C SER A 261 -24.74 -9.69 -14.71
N ASN A 262 -24.31 -8.50 -14.25
CA ASN A 262 -24.56 -7.23 -14.92
C ASN A 262 -23.39 -6.79 -15.83
N GLY A 263 -22.36 -7.63 -16.02
CA GLY A 263 -21.27 -7.39 -16.99
C GLY A 263 -20.07 -6.61 -16.44
N TYR A 264 -19.85 -6.58 -15.11
CA TYR A 264 -18.73 -5.84 -14.48
C TYR A 264 -17.68 -6.74 -13.80
N PRO A 265 -17.13 -7.79 -14.45
CA PRO A 265 -16.29 -8.79 -13.76
C PRO A 265 -14.88 -8.31 -13.39
N ARG A 266 -14.39 -7.16 -13.91
CA ARG A 266 -12.98 -6.76 -13.80
C ARG A 266 -12.51 -6.55 -12.36
N ALA A 267 -13.31 -5.84 -11.53
CA ALA A 267 -12.90 -5.46 -10.16
C ALA A 267 -13.73 -6.11 -9.04
N VAL A 268 -14.52 -7.15 -9.33
CA VAL A 268 -15.44 -7.81 -8.38
C VAL A 268 -14.77 -8.41 -7.13
N ASN A 269 -13.47 -8.70 -7.21
CA ASN A 269 -12.68 -9.26 -6.12
C ASN A 269 -11.99 -8.19 -5.26
N HIS A 270 -12.29 -6.91 -5.49
CA HIS A 270 -11.85 -5.80 -4.66
C HIS A 270 -13.02 -5.30 -3.84
N VAL A 271 -12.85 -5.25 -2.52
CA VAL A 271 -13.92 -4.97 -1.56
C VAL A 271 -13.62 -3.69 -0.79
N ALA A 272 -14.63 -2.87 -0.55
CA ALA A 272 -14.63 -1.86 0.50
C ALA A 272 -15.59 -2.32 1.60
N TYR A 273 -15.15 -2.30 2.87
CA TYR A 273 -16.02 -2.68 3.97
C TYR A 273 -16.98 -1.52 4.30
N PRO A 274 -18.32 -1.71 4.25
CA PRO A 274 -19.26 -0.69 4.67
C PRO A 274 -18.95 -0.20 6.09
N VAL A 275 -18.92 1.11 6.28
CA VAL A 275 -18.55 1.81 7.53
C VAL A 275 -17.22 1.34 8.14
N GLY A 276 -16.39 0.65 7.36
CA GLY A 276 -15.12 0.07 7.80
C GLY A 276 -15.25 -1.17 8.70
N GLY A 277 -16.44 -1.76 8.82
CA GLY A 277 -16.74 -2.85 9.73
C GLY A 277 -16.25 -4.21 9.26
N TYR A 278 -15.33 -4.84 10.00
CA TYR A 278 -14.85 -6.21 9.78
C TYR A 278 -14.31 -6.83 11.07
N ASN A 279 -14.18 -8.15 11.07
CA ASN A 279 -13.61 -8.99 12.13
C ASN A 279 -12.86 -10.18 11.49
N ASP A 280 -12.34 -11.11 12.26
CA ASP A 280 -11.60 -12.27 11.76
C ASP A 280 -12.48 -13.18 10.87
N ASP A 281 -13.75 -13.36 11.17
CA ASP A 281 -14.72 -14.13 10.37
C ASP A 281 -14.93 -13.49 8.99
N VAL A 282 -14.98 -12.15 8.93
CA VAL A 282 -15.06 -11.40 7.67
C VAL A 282 -13.78 -11.61 6.83
N LEU A 283 -12.60 -11.60 7.46
CA LEU A 283 -11.35 -11.88 6.75
C LEU A 283 -11.30 -13.30 6.19
N LEU A 284 -11.85 -14.29 6.90
CA LEU A 284 -12.02 -15.66 6.38
C LEU A 284 -13.01 -15.70 5.20
N ALA A 285 -14.12 -14.96 5.29
CA ALA A 285 -15.09 -14.84 4.21
C ALA A 285 -14.48 -14.16 2.97
N MET A 286 -13.63 -13.16 3.15
CA MET A 286 -12.86 -12.51 2.06
C MET A 286 -11.99 -13.53 1.31
N ALA A 287 -11.27 -14.36 2.03
CA ALA A 287 -10.46 -15.43 1.42
C ALA A 287 -11.35 -16.45 0.69
N GLN A 288 -12.47 -16.85 1.28
CA GLN A 288 -13.42 -17.81 0.72
C GLN A 288 -14.08 -17.32 -0.57
N VAL A 289 -14.45 -16.02 -0.67
CA VAL A 289 -15.04 -15.44 -1.88
C VAL A 289 -14.01 -15.16 -2.97
N GLY A 290 -12.71 -15.36 -2.67
CA GLY A 290 -11.60 -15.11 -3.57
C GLY A 290 -11.31 -13.60 -3.74
N ALA A 291 -11.52 -12.81 -2.70
CA ALA A 291 -11.19 -11.40 -2.71
C ALA A 291 -9.67 -11.19 -2.86
N LYS A 292 -9.30 -10.13 -3.55
CA LYS A 292 -7.90 -9.69 -3.73
C LYS A 292 -7.52 -8.60 -2.73
N THR A 293 -8.41 -7.65 -2.49
CA THR A 293 -8.18 -6.55 -1.54
C THR A 293 -9.42 -6.25 -0.71
N GLY A 294 -9.20 -5.73 0.51
CA GLY A 294 -10.23 -5.18 1.38
C GLY A 294 -9.80 -3.80 1.88
N ARG A 295 -10.59 -2.77 1.60
CA ARG A 295 -10.34 -1.39 2.01
C ARG A 295 -11.15 -1.08 3.27
N THR A 296 -10.47 -0.59 4.28
CA THR A 296 -11.02 -0.14 5.57
C THR A 296 -11.30 1.37 5.54
N THR A 297 -11.73 1.93 6.67
CA THR A 297 -11.79 3.38 6.93
C THR A 297 -10.64 3.87 7.82
N LYS A 298 -9.64 3.01 8.08
CA LYS A 298 -8.45 3.40 8.87
C LYS A 298 -7.61 4.40 8.07
N THR A 299 -7.21 5.49 8.73
CA THR A 299 -6.41 6.55 8.10
C THR A 299 -4.98 6.11 7.87
N GLY A 300 -4.45 6.31 6.66
CA GLY A 300 -3.06 6.03 6.31
C GLY A 300 -2.80 6.03 4.82
N ASN A 301 -1.54 5.81 4.46
CA ASN A 301 -1.12 5.51 3.11
C ASN A 301 -0.72 4.03 3.02
N ASN A 302 -0.87 3.44 1.84
CA ASN A 302 -0.57 2.04 1.63
C ASN A 302 0.84 1.87 1.05
N TYR A 303 1.57 0.95 1.62
CA TYR A 303 2.84 0.46 1.13
C TYR A 303 2.61 -0.82 0.32
N ASP A 304 3.59 -1.24 -0.48
CA ASP A 304 3.51 -2.54 -1.17
C ASP A 304 3.40 -3.72 -0.18
N SER A 305 3.78 -3.50 1.08
CA SER A 305 3.66 -4.47 2.18
C SER A 305 2.36 -4.40 2.98
N SER A 306 1.45 -3.46 2.66
CA SER A 306 0.18 -3.36 3.38
C SER A 306 -0.60 -4.66 3.27
N HIS A 307 -1.29 -5.03 4.36
CA HIS A 307 -2.14 -6.22 4.34
C HIS A 307 -3.27 -6.02 3.31
N PRO A 308 -3.45 -6.92 2.32
CA PRO A 308 -4.37 -6.67 1.21
C PRO A 308 -5.81 -6.50 1.66
N TYR A 309 -6.22 -7.14 2.76
CA TYR A 309 -7.56 -7.02 3.30
C TYR A 309 -7.72 -5.90 4.34
N GLU A 310 -6.70 -5.07 4.54
CA GLU A 310 -6.73 -3.97 5.52
C GLU A 310 -6.14 -2.68 4.94
N LEU A 311 -6.47 -2.37 3.68
CA LEU A 311 -6.01 -1.14 3.03
C LEU A 311 -6.54 0.09 3.76
N THR A 312 -5.66 1.06 3.95
CA THR A 312 -5.96 2.34 4.62
C THR A 312 -6.37 3.41 3.61
N ILE A 313 -7.01 4.47 4.09
CA ILE A 313 -7.52 5.57 3.26
C ILE A 313 -7.09 6.94 3.79
N ARG A 314 -7.31 7.96 2.97
CA ARG A 314 -7.51 9.34 3.39
C ARG A 314 -8.96 9.70 3.05
N GLU A 315 -9.75 9.92 4.09
CA GLU A 315 -11.14 10.33 3.93
C GLU A 315 -11.20 11.75 3.38
N ILE A 316 -12.08 11.95 2.41
CA ILE A 316 -12.41 13.25 1.85
C ILE A 316 -13.85 13.57 2.22
N SER A 317 -14.01 14.58 3.06
CA SER A 317 -15.29 14.97 3.66
C SER A 317 -15.50 16.48 3.56
N ASN A 318 -16.66 16.98 4.00
CA ASN A 318 -16.95 18.41 4.06
C ASN A 318 -15.91 19.23 4.85
N ALA A 319 -15.19 18.60 5.79
CA ALA A 319 -14.10 19.23 6.54
C ALA A 319 -12.75 19.24 5.79
N THR A 320 -12.64 18.54 4.65
CA THR A 320 -11.39 18.43 3.90
C THR A 320 -11.25 19.58 2.92
N SER A 321 -10.25 20.45 3.13
CA SER A 321 -9.92 21.50 2.14
C SER A 321 -9.23 20.92 0.91
N LEU A 322 -9.28 21.64 -0.22
CA LEU A 322 -8.51 21.29 -1.42
C LEU A 322 -7.01 21.14 -1.12
N ALA A 323 -6.44 22.06 -0.34
CA ALA A 323 -5.03 22.03 0.06
C ALA A 323 -4.71 20.76 0.87
N THR A 324 -5.60 20.34 1.76
CA THR A 324 -5.45 19.09 2.53
C THR A 324 -5.44 17.86 1.60
N ALA A 325 -6.37 17.78 0.66
CA ALA A 325 -6.42 16.69 -0.32
C ALA A 325 -5.16 16.63 -1.20
N GLN A 326 -4.68 17.80 -1.65
CA GLN A 326 -3.41 17.92 -2.40
C GLN A 326 -2.20 17.50 -1.55
N ASN A 327 -2.18 17.81 -0.25
CA ASN A 327 -1.11 17.40 0.66
C ASN A 327 -1.08 15.87 0.85
N TYR A 328 -2.24 15.20 0.96
CA TYR A 328 -2.30 13.73 1.01
C TYR A 328 -1.66 13.09 -0.23
N VAL A 329 -1.96 13.65 -1.40
CA VAL A 329 -1.34 13.23 -2.66
C VAL A 329 0.16 13.49 -2.66
N GLY A 330 0.59 14.71 -2.30
CA GLY A 330 2.00 15.10 -2.24
C GLY A 330 2.82 14.22 -1.30
N GLU A 331 2.25 13.86 -0.14
CA GLU A 331 2.85 12.95 0.81
C GLU A 331 3.05 11.54 0.20
N ALA A 332 2.02 11.00 -0.45
CA ALA A 332 2.11 9.69 -1.08
C ALA A 332 3.19 9.65 -2.19
N ILE A 333 3.22 10.68 -3.03
CA ILE A 333 4.22 10.77 -4.12
C ILE A 333 5.64 10.90 -3.56
N SER A 334 5.85 11.77 -2.56
CA SER A 334 7.17 11.98 -1.97
C SER A 334 7.72 10.74 -1.26
N ARG A 335 6.83 9.96 -0.65
CA ARG A 335 7.18 8.72 0.07
C ARG A 335 7.18 7.48 -0.82
N GLY A 336 6.71 7.57 -2.08
CA GLY A 336 6.57 6.41 -2.97
C GLY A 336 5.49 5.43 -2.53
N THR A 337 4.46 5.90 -1.80
CA THR A 337 3.35 5.10 -1.30
C THR A 337 2.10 5.28 -2.17
N THR A 338 1.06 4.49 -1.89
CA THR A 338 -0.25 4.66 -2.52
C THR A 338 -1.20 5.34 -1.55
N VAL A 339 -1.82 6.44 -1.96
CA VAL A 339 -2.95 7.04 -1.26
C VAL A 339 -4.26 6.60 -1.93
N ILE A 340 -5.19 6.12 -1.11
CA ILE A 340 -6.58 5.89 -1.51
C ILE A 340 -7.38 7.06 -0.95
N LEU A 341 -7.88 7.92 -1.83
CA LEU A 341 -8.81 8.97 -1.46
C LEU A 341 -10.22 8.39 -1.51
N MET A 342 -10.87 8.32 -0.35
CA MET A 342 -12.22 7.81 -0.20
C MET A 342 -13.22 8.97 -0.25
N LEU A 343 -14.11 8.95 -1.21
CA LEU A 343 -15.17 9.92 -1.42
C LEU A 343 -16.53 9.18 -1.42
N HIS A 344 -17.60 9.94 -1.15
CA HIS A 344 -18.98 9.47 -1.32
C HIS A 344 -19.71 10.40 -2.29
N LYS A 345 -20.32 11.50 -1.82
CA LYS A 345 -21.08 12.44 -2.65
C LYS A 345 -20.32 13.71 -2.99
N LEU A 346 -20.55 14.21 -4.20
CA LEU A 346 -20.14 15.55 -4.61
C LEU A 346 -21.35 16.47 -4.73
N VAL A 347 -21.30 17.59 -4.01
CA VAL A 347 -22.37 18.59 -3.98
C VAL A 347 -21.79 20.00 -4.06
N GLU A 348 -22.60 20.98 -4.46
CA GLU A 348 -22.15 22.39 -4.49
C GLU A 348 -21.82 22.92 -3.09
N SER A 349 -22.66 22.61 -2.09
CA SER A 349 -22.57 23.10 -0.73
C SER A 349 -22.61 21.93 0.28
N PRO A 350 -21.46 21.33 0.61
CA PRO A 350 -21.39 20.20 1.54
C PRO A 350 -21.87 20.54 2.93
N SER A 351 -22.72 19.70 3.52
CA SER A 351 -23.30 19.88 4.85
C SER A 351 -23.04 18.71 5.81
N VAL A 352 -22.77 17.52 5.28
CA VAL A 352 -22.52 16.31 6.04
C VAL A 352 -21.18 15.69 5.69
N SER A 353 -20.64 14.82 6.58
CA SER A 353 -19.29 14.25 6.43
C SER A 353 -19.09 13.40 5.19
N THR A 354 -20.15 12.86 4.61
CA THR A 354 -20.11 12.08 3.37
C THR A 354 -20.13 12.93 2.09
N GLU A 355 -20.14 14.24 2.21
CA GLU A 355 -20.19 15.18 1.09
C GLU A 355 -18.88 15.94 0.91
N TRP A 356 -18.53 16.23 -0.34
CA TRP A 356 -17.44 17.14 -0.67
C TRP A 356 -17.84 18.11 -1.78
N SER A 357 -17.15 19.26 -1.82
CA SER A 357 -17.47 20.31 -2.80
C SER A 357 -17.04 19.91 -4.21
N ILE A 358 -17.94 20.06 -5.18
CA ILE A 358 -17.65 19.89 -6.61
C ILE A 358 -16.46 20.75 -7.04
N ILE A 359 -16.38 22.01 -6.60
CA ILE A 359 -15.27 22.91 -6.93
C ILE A 359 -13.93 22.39 -6.39
N ASN A 360 -13.90 21.88 -5.16
CA ASN A 360 -12.69 21.31 -4.59
C ASN A 360 -12.28 20.02 -5.33
N PHE A 361 -13.25 19.20 -5.70
CA PHE A 361 -12.99 18.00 -6.49
C PHE A 361 -12.37 18.36 -7.85
N GLN A 362 -12.97 19.30 -8.57
CA GLN A 362 -12.44 19.78 -9.85
C GLN A 362 -11.01 20.33 -9.71
N GLY A 363 -10.75 21.13 -8.67
CA GLY A 363 -9.41 21.64 -8.34
C GLY A 363 -8.40 20.53 -8.03
N LEU A 364 -8.83 19.44 -7.37
CA LEU A 364 -7.97 18.29 -7.13
C LEU A 364 -7.66 17.55 -8.45
N ILE A 365 -8.67 17.32 -9.30
CA ILE A 365 -8.47 16.66 -10.59
C ILE A 365 -7.51 17.45 -11.48
N ASP A 366 -7.70 18.77 -11.58
CA ASP A 366 -6.80 19.65 -12.35
C ASP A 366 -5.38 19.64 -11.80
N TYR A 367 -5.21 19.60 -10.47
CA TYR A 367 -3.89 19.44 -9.82
C TYR A 367 -3.23 18.10 -10.21
N LEU A 368 -3.98 17.00 -10.20
CA LEU A 368 -3.45 15.67 -10.58
C LEU A 368 -2.98 15.67 -12.04
N VAL A 369 -3.76 16.24 -12.95
CA VAL A 369 -3.44 16.35 -14.38
C VAL A 369 -2.22 17.25 -14.60
N MET A 370 -2.23 18.46 -14.05
CA MET A 370 -1.13 19.43 -14.18
C MET A 370 0.20 18.87 -13.67
N ARG A 371 0.18 18.13 -12.57
CA ARG A 371 1.36 17.51 -11.96
C ARG A 371 1.73 16.16 -12.59
N LYS A 372 0.95 15.68 -13.55
CA LYS A 372 1.12 14.36 -14.20
C LYS A 372 1.21 13.22 -13.17
N ILE A 373 0.37 13.29 -12.14
CA ILE A 373 0.35 12.30 -11.07
C ILE A 373 -0.35 11.03 -11.57
N ARG A 374 0.23 9.88 -11.30
CA ARG A 374 -0.32 8.60 -11.71
C ARG A 374 -1.57 8.26 -10.88
N VAL A 375 -2.73 8.35 -11.52
CA VAL A 375 -4.03 7.88 -10.99
C VAL A 375 -4.32 6.52 -11.61
N VAL A 376 -4.70 5.55 -10.78
CA VAL A 376 -5.01 4.18 -11.21
C VAL A 376 -6.28 3.68 -10.50
N THR A 377 -6.96 2.73 -11.12
CA THR A 377 -8.07 2.00 -10.50
C THR A 377 -7.54 0.94 -9.53
N ILE A 378 -8.40 0.38 -8.68
CA ILE A 378 -7.98 -0.61 -7.67
C ILE A 378 -7.45 -1.90 -8.30
N ASP A 379 -8.04 -2.36 -9.40
CA ASP A 379 -7.59 -3.53 -10.15
C ASP A 379 -6.26 -3.26 -10.86
N GLU A 380 -6.10 -2.09 -11.53
CA GLU A 380 -4.83 -1.68 -12.14
C GLU A 380 -3.72 -1.53 -11.11
N TRP A 381 -4.04 -0.98 -9.93
CA TRP A 381 -3.09 -0.89 -8.82
C TRP A 381 -2.64 -2.28 -8.41
N TYR A 382 -3.58 -3.19 -8.13
CA TYR A 382 -3.29 -4.55 -7.71
C TYR A 382 -2.50 -5.33 -8.77
N GLU A 383 -2.92 -5.27 -10.04
CA GLU A 383 -2.23 -5.94 -11.15
C GLU A 383 -0.85 -5.32 -11.43
N GLY A 384 -0.72 -4.01 -11.33
CA GLY A 384 0.58 -3.33 -11.46
C GLY A 384 1.54 -3.68 -10.33
N LEU A 385 1.02 -4.12 -9.20
CA LEU A 385 1.78 -4.73 -8.14
C LEU A 385 2.10 -6.22 -8.45
N THR A 386 1.31 -6.98 -9.20
CA THR A 386 1.46 -8.41 -9.48
C THR A 386 2.10 -8.74 -10.84
N ASN A 387 2.08 -7.82 -11.81
CA ASN A 387 2.52 -8.07 -13.19
C ASN A 387 3.51 -7.02 -13.72
N LEU A 388 4.73 -7.44 -14.04
CA LEU A 388 5.75 -6.64 -14.71
C LEU A 388 5.36 -6.12 -16.12
N ARG A 389 4.28 -6.63 -16.72
CA ARG A 389 3.87 -6.29 -18.09
C ARG A 389 3.23 -4.90 -18.24
N TYR A 390 2.78 -4.26 -17.17
CA TYR A 390 2.12 -2.94 -17.22
C TYR A 390 3.06 -1.73 -17.16
N ARG A 391 4.37 -1.93 -17.18
CA ARG A 391 5.36 -0.84 -17.13
C ARG A 391 5.42 0.05 -18.38
N SER A 392 4.83 -0.38 -19.50
CA SER A 392 4.97 0.29 -20.81
C SER A 392 3.71 0.99 -21.33
N LEU A 393 2.66 1.09 -20.54
CA LEU A 393 1.51 1.89 -20.99
C LEU A 393 1.86 3.38 -20.85
N PRO A 394 1.80 4.15 -21.95
CA PRO A 394 2.05 5.57 -21.89
C PRO A 394 1.03 6.24 -20.98
N LEU A 395 1.51 7.19 -20.19
CA LEU A 395 0.73 7.98 -19.19
C LEU A 395 -0.46 8.73 -19.81
N TYR A 396 -0.50 8.84 -21.11
CA TYR A 396 -1.61 9.44 -21.87
C TYR A 396 -1.67 8.83 -23.27
N ARG A 397 -2.77 8.16 -23.62
CA ARG A 397 -3.22 8.16 -25.02
C ARG A 397 -3.95 9.47 -25.24
N SER A 398 -3.37 10.39 -25.97
CA SER A 398 -4.11 11.47 -26.60
C SER A 398 -5.15 10.79 -27.53
N VAL A 399 -6.41 10.91 -27.21
CA VAL A 399 -7.48 10.67 -28.18
C VAL A 399 -7.41 11.86 -29.14
N ALA A 400 -6.95 11.61 -30.37
CA ALA A 400 -7.06 12.54 -31.46
C ALA A 400 -8.54 12.62 -31.91
#